data_36af5e12bb2e81a762c2edb28fb078ad
#
_entry.id   36af5e12bb2e81a762c2edb28fb078ad
#
_cell.length_a   1.000
_cell.length_b   1.000
_cell.length_c   1.000
_cell.angle_alpha   90.00
_cell.angle_beta   90.00
_cell.angle_gamma   90.00
#
_symmetry.space_group_name_H-M   'P 1'
#
loop_
_entity.id
_entity.type
_entity.pdbx_description
1 polymer ?
#
loop_
_entity_poly.entity_id
_entity_poly.type
_entity_poly.pdbx_seq_one_letter_code
_entity_poly.pdbx_strand_id
1 'polypeptide(L)'
;QSDDMFAELCSKMYEYYRQRSSKLKERDAKREQEAGWYHRKDMLGMMLYIDNFAGNMQGVKEKIPYLKECNINCLHLMPFLDTPEGRSDGGYAVADFRKVRPDLGTMKDLAELAEKCHEEDINVCMDFVMNHTSEDHEWAKRARNGEGEYMSRYFFYDNNDVPEKYEETVPQVFPTTAPGNFTYLPENGHYVMTTFYPYQWDLNYRNPRVFNEMMYNFLYLTNQGIDIVRID
;
A
#
# COMPACT_ATOMS: atom_id res chain seq x y z
N GLN A 1 11.69 24.73 -4.80
CA GLN A 1 11.30 23.55 -3.96
C GLN A 1 10.41 22.56 -4.74
N SER A 2 9.32 23.01 -5.39
CA SER A 2 8.43 22.11 -6.14
C SER A 2 9.10 21.53 -7.40
N ASP A 3 9.86 22.33 -8.13
CA ASP A 3 10.56 21.89 -9.32
C ASP A 3 11.70 20.90 -9.00
N ASP A 4 12.40 21.09 -7.88
CA ASP A 4 13.40 20.15 -7.40
C ASP A 4 12.78 18.79 -7.04
N MET A 5 11.64 18.81 -6.37
CA MET A 5 10.89 17.58 -6.01
C MET A 5 10.39 16.83 -7.26
N PHE A 6 9.94 17.55 -8.29
CA PHE A 6 9.54 16.94 -9.54
C PHE A 6 10.74 16.35 -10.30
N ALA A 7 11.87 17.06 -10.34
CA ALA A 7 13.09 16.54 -10.95
C ALA A 7 13.61 15.29 -10.23
N GLU A 8 13.53 15.28 -8.89
CA GLU A 8 13.84 14.10 -8.08
C GLU A 8 12.94 12.92 -8.42
N LEU A 9 11.62 13.15 -8.51
CA LEU A 9 10.66 12.12 -8.89
C LEU A 9 11.00 11.50 -10.24
N CYS A 10 11.24 12.34 -11.27
CA CYS A 10 11.61 11.87 -12.62
C CYS A 10 12.91 11.04 -12.60
N SER A 11 13.90 11.49 -11.85
CA SER A 11 15.17 10.77 -11.69
C SER A 11 14.96 9.40 -11.04
N LYS A 12 14.16 9.33 -9.97
CA LYS A 12 13.84 8.07 -9.29
C LYS A 12 12.98 7.13 -10.14
N MET A 13 12.01 7.65 -10.87
CA MET A 13 11.24 6.83 -11.83
C MET A 13 12.16 6.17 -12.86
N TYR A 14 13.12 6.91 -13.40
CA TYR A 14 14.12 6.36 -14.33
C TYR A 14 15.02 5.32 -13.66
N GLU A 15 15.43 5.54 -12.42
CA GLU A 15 16.20 4.57 -11.63
C GLU A 15 15.43 3.25 -11.45
N TYR A 16 14.16 3.30 -11.02
CA TYR A 16 13.31 2.12 -10.88
C TYR A 16 13.07 1.41 -12.22
N TYR A 17 12.88 2.17 -13.32
CA TYR A 17 12.78 1.61 -14.65
C TYR A 17 14.07 0.85 -15.06
N ARG A 18 15.23 1.41 -14.75
CA ARG A 18 16.52 0.71 -15.01
C ARG A 18 16.64 -0.58 -14.21
N GLN A 19 16.22 -0.57 -12.95
CA GLN A 19 16.25 -1.74 -12.05
C GLN A 19 15.20 -2.80 -12.40
N ARG A 20 14.16 -2.45 -13.15
CA ARG A 20 13.10 -3.38 -13.55
C ARG A 20 13.69 -4.51 -14.40
N SER A 21 13.37 -5.76 -14.04
CA SER A 21 13.93 -6.95 -14.70
C SER A 21 13.59 -7.01 -16.20
N SER A 22 14.42 -7.69 -17.01
CA SER A 22 14.14 -7.88 -18.43
C SER A 22 12.80 -8.57 -18.68
N LYS A 23 12.49 -9.62 -17.90
CA LYS A 23 11.21 -10.33 -17.99
C LYS A 23 10.01 -9.42 -17.79
N LEU A 24 10.06 -8.51 -16.79
CA LEU A 24 9.00 -7.55 -16.55
C LEU A 24 8.90 -6.50 -17.67
N LYS A 25 10.04 -6.03 -18.20
CA LYS A 25 10.05 -5.10 -19.34
C LYS A 25 9.47 -5.72 -20.62
N GLU A 26 9.76 -7.00 -20.88
CA GLU A 26 9.16 -7.74 -21.99
C GLU A 26 7.64 -7.87 -21.83
N ARG A 27 7.19 -8.14 -20.59
CA ARG A 27 5.75 -8.18 -20.26
C ARG A 27 5.09 -6.81 -20.44
N ASP A 28 5.75 -5.73 -20.03
CA ASP A 28 5.26 -4.35 -20.23
C ASP A 28 5.12 -4.04 -21.72
N ALA A 29 6.14 -4.33 -22.54
CA ALA A 29 6.14 -4.10 -23.97
C ALA A 29 5.01 -4.88 -24.70
N LYS A 30 4.73 -6.12 -24.26
CA LYS A 30 3.59 -6.89 -24.76
C LYS A 30 2.26 -6.20 -24.45
N ARG A 31 2.09 -5.70 -23.22
CA ARG A 31 0.87 -5.04 -22.78
C ARG A 31 0.63 -3.69 -23.43
N GLU A 32 1.69 -2.95 -23.78
CA GLU A 32 1.58 -1.72 -24.56
C GLU A 32 0.97 -1.97 -25.93
N GLN A 33 1.19 -3.14 -26.52
CA GLN A 33 0.59 -3.56 -27.78
C GLN A 33 -0.85 -4.06 -27.63
N GLU A 34 -1.22 -4.53 -26.44
CA GLU A 34 -2.54 -5.06 -26.11
C GLU A 34 -3.27 -4.09 -25.16
N ALA A 35 -3.60 -2.88 -25.62
CA ALA A 35 -4.12 -1.79 -24.76
C ALA A 35 -5.35 -2.14 -23.91
N GLY A 36 -6.06 -3.21 -24.21
CA GLY A 36 -7.23 -3.69 -23.45
C GLY A 36 -6.97 -4.89 -22.55
N TRP A 37 -5.72 -5.28 -22.31
CA TRP A 37 -5.38 -6.51 -21.59
C TRP A 37 -6.05 -6.65 -20.21
N TYR A 38 -6.29 -5.54 -19.48
CA TYR A 38 -6.83 -5.51 -18.13
C TYR A 38 -8.37 -5.58 -18.04
N HIS A 39 -9.09 -5.54 -19.17
CA HIS A 39 -10.54 -5.68 -19.22
C HIS A 39 -11.00 -6.65 -20.33
N ARG A 40 -10.21 -7.66 -20.59
CA ARG A 40 -10.56 -8.75 -21.50
C ARG A 40 -11.77 -9.52 -20.97
N LYS A 41 -12.61 -10.03 -21.87
CA LYS A 41 -13.84 -10.77 -21.52
C LYS A 41 -13.58 -12.11 -20.80
N ASP A 42 -12.36 -12.63 -20.92
CA ASP A 42 -11.91 -13.88 -20.30
C ASP A 42 -11.15 -13.64 -18.98
N MET A 43 -11.06 -12.40 -18.48
CA MET A 43 -10.44 -12.12 -17.20
C MET A 43 -11.34 -12.59 -16.07
N LEU A 44 -10.89 -13.59 -15.32
CA LEU A 44 -11.53 -14.12 -14.13
C LEU A 44 -10.62 -13.93 -12.91
N GLY A 45 -11.07 -13.10 -11.96
CA GLY A 45 -10.33 -12.78 -10.76
C GLY A 45 -10.72 -13.62 -9.55
N MET A 46 -9.74 -13.90 -8.70
CA MET A 46 -9.95 -14.40 -7.34
C MET A 46 -9.26 -13.46 -6.36
N MET A 47 -10.01 -12.98 -5.38
CA MET A 47 -9.52 -12.17 -4.26
C MET A 47 -9.37 -13.06 -3.04
N LEU A 48 -8.23 -13.00 -2.35
CA LEU A 48 -7.94 -13.82 -1.19
C LEU A 48 -7.00 -13.16 -0.19
N TYR A 49 -7.16 -13.52 1.09
CA TYR A 49 -6.13 -13.38 2.11
C TYR A 49 -5.18 -14.57 2.05
N ILE A 50 -3.88 -14.32 2.01
CA ILE A 50 -2.83 -15.35 1.84
C ILE A 50 -2.87 -16.38 2.97
N ASP A 51 -2.97 -15.92 4.22
CA ASP A 51 -3.04 -16.77 5.41
C ASP A 51 -4.28 -17.67 5.41
N ASN A 52 -5.44 -17.12 5.11
CA ASN A 52 -6.70 -17.87 5.07
C ASN A 52 -6.75 -18.91 3.94
N PHE A 53 -6.15 -18.59 2.78
CA PHE A 53 -6.21 -19.46 1.61
C PHE A 53 -5.15 -20.57 1.64
N ALA A 54 -3.91 -20.24 2.04
CA ALA A 54 -2.79 -21.16 1.90
C ALA A 54 -1.70 -21.01 2.99
N GLY A 55 -1.98 -20.27 4.06
CA GLY A 55 -1.08 -20.04 5.19
C GLY A 55 0.01 -18.99 4.93
N ASN A 56 0.69 -19.05 3.78
CA ASN A 56 1.74 -18.12 3.40
C ASN A 56 1.94 -18.07 1.87
N MET A 57 2.88 -17.23 1.38
CA MET A 57 3.14 -17.07 -0.05
C MET A 57 3.62 -18.35 -0.72
N GLN A 58 4.38 -19.19 -0.01
CA GLN A 58 4.80 -20.48 -0.54
C GLN A 58 3.60 -21.40 -0.76
N GLY A 59 2.65 -21.44 0.20
CA GLY A 59 1.41 -22.19 0.05
C GLY A 59 0.57 -21.71 -1.13
N VAL A 60 0.52 -20.39 -1.39
CA VAL A 60 -0.17 -19.85 -2.59
C VAL A 60 0.53 -20.34 -3.88
N LYS A 61 1.86 -20.36 -3.94
CA LYS A 61 2.61 -20.94 -5.08
C LYS A 61 2.20 -22.40 -5.35
N GLU A 62 2.04 -23.18 -4.32
CA GLU A 62 1.61 -24.59 -4.42
C GLU A 62 0.16 -24.75 -4.89
N LYS A 63 -0.67 -23.73 -4.69
CA LYS A 63 -2.08 -23.68 -5.14
C LYS A 63 -2.25 -23.15 -6.58
N ILE A 64 -1.21 -22.74 -7.28
CA ILE A 64 -1.31 -22.25 -8.66
C ILE A 64 -1.99 -23.28 -9.59
N PRO A 65 -1.70 -24.60 -9.56
CA PRO A 65 -2.44 -25.57 -10.37
C PRO A 65 -3.95 -25.55 -10.10
N TYR A 66 -4.37 -25.44 -8.84
CA TYR A 66 -5.78 -25.31 -8.48
C TYR A 66 -6.40 -24.02 -9.05
N LEU A 67 -5.69 -22.87 -8.98
CA LEU A 67 -6.16 -21.63 -9.57
C LEU A 67 -6.35 -21.76 -11.10
N LYS A 68 -5.47 -22.49 -11.76
CA LYS A 68 -5.59 -22.80 -13.20
C LYS A 68 -6.80 -23.71 -13.51
N GLU A 69 -7.05 -24.72 -12.71
CA GLU A 69 -8.24 -25.57 -12.84
C GLU A 69 -9.52 -24.77 -12.71
N CYS A 70 -9.51 -23.72 -11.86
CA CYS A 70 -10.61 -22.76 -11.72
C CYS A 70 -10.67 -21.69 -12.82
N ASN A 71 -9.78 -21.73 -13.80
CA ASN A 71 -9.59 -20.71 -14.85
C ASN A 71 -9.28 -19.29 -14.32
N ILE A 72 -8.70 -19.19 -13.13
CA ILE A 72 -8.29 -17.91 -12.56
C ILE A 72 -7.07 -17.39 -13.32
N ASN A 73 -7.15 -16.16 -13.82
CA ASN A 73 -6.05 -15.46 -14.50
C ASN A 73 -5.76 -14.05 -13.95
N CYS A 74 -6.43 -13.69 -12.85
CA CYS A 74 -6.14 -12.49 -12.06
C CYS A 74 -6.25 -12.83 -10.56
N LEU A 75 -5.12 -12.81 -9.86
CA LEU A 75 -5.05 -13.10 -8.43
C LEU A 75 -4.90 -11.80 -7.66
N HIS A 76 -5.96 -11.41 -6.93
CA HIS A 76 -5.91 -10.24 -6.05
C HIS A 76 -5.53 -10.68 -4.64
N LEU A 77 -4.33 -10.32 -4.24
CA LEU A 77 -3.83 -10.53 -2.88
C LEU A 77 -4.30 -9.38 -1.99
N MET A 78 -5.14 -9.69 -1.00
CA MET A 78 -5.52 -8.74 0.06
C MET A 78 -4.28 -8.29 0.83
N PRO A 79 -4.34 -7.18 1.60
CA PRO A 79 -3.15 -6.56 2.18
C PRO A 79 -2.23 -7.55 2.90
N PHE A 80 -0.97 -7.56 2.50
CA PHE A 80 0.05 -8.51 2.98
C PHE A 80 1.35 -7.82 3.46
N LEU A 81 1.40 -6.49 3.39
CA LEU A 81 2.55 -5.73 3.87
C LEU A 81 2.60 -5.72 5.41
N ASP A 82 3.74 -5.33 5.96
CA ASP A 82 4.00 -5.34 7.40
C ASP A 82 3.03 -4.44 8.14
N THR A 83 2.38 -5.01 9.14
CA THR A 83 1.38 -4.35 10.01
C THR A 83 1.56 -4.81 11.44
N PRO A 84 1.26 -3.96 12.44
CA PRO A 84 1.33 -4.37 13.85
C PRO A 84 0.24 -5.39 14.19
N GLU A 85 0.58 -6.36 15.01
CA GLU A 85 -0.38 -7.34 15.53
C GLU A 85 -1.49 -6.66 16.34
N GLY A 86 -2.73 -7.08 16.15
CA GLY A 86 -3.91 -6.57 16.87
C GLY A 86 -4.37 -5.17 16.46
N ARG A 87 -3.59 -4.44 15.64
CA ARG A 87 -3.90 -3.08 15.14
C ARG A 87 -3.64 -2.97 13.64
N SER A 88 -4.05 -4.00 12.90
CA SER A 88 -3.75 -4.10 11.47
C SER A 88 -4.87 -3.62 10.56
N ASP A 89 -6.12 -3.55 11.06
CA ASP A 89 -7.31 -3.29 10.24
C ASP A 89 -7.33 -4.16 8.96
N GLY A 90 -7.27 -5.48 9.14
CA GLY A 90 -7.23 -6.40 7.99
C GLY A 90 -5.98 -6.28 7.10
N GLY A 91 -4.91 -5.64 7.60
CA GLY A 91 -3.67 -5.40 6.85
C GLY A 91 -3.56 -3.98 6.25
N TYR A 92 -4.59 -3.15 6.42
CA TYR A 92 -4.59 -1.78 5.87
C TYR A 92 -3.77 -0.78 6.71
N ALA A 93 -3.45 -1.08 7.98
CA ALA A 93 -2.58 -0.24 8.80
C ALA A 93 -1.09 -0.54 8.54
N VAL A 94 -0.57 -0.13 7.40
CA VAL A 94 0.78 -0.47 6.94
C VAL A 94 1.85 0.25 7.76
N ALA A 95 2.75 -0.53 8.39
CA ALA A 95 3.90 -0.03 9.13
C ALA A 95 5.19 0.04 8.30
N ASP A 96 5.32 -0.81 7.27
CA ASP A 96 6.44 -0.79 6.33
C ASP A 96 5.97 -1.24 4.94
N PHE A 97 6.03 -0.34 3.95
CA PHE A 97 5.64 -0.62 2.56
C PHE A 97 6.63 -1.49 1.79
N ARG A 98 7.82 -1.75 2.35
CA ARG A 98 8.87 -2.55 1.71
C ARG A 98 9.13 -3.87 2.40
N LYS A 99 8.22 -4.26 3.29
CA LYS A 99 8.31 -5.50 4.04
C LYS A 99 6.98 -6.24 3.97
N VAL A 100 7.05 -7.53 3.75
CA VAL A 100 5.91 -8.44 3.88
C VAL A 100 5.70 -8.77 5.36
N ARG A 101 4.47 -8.93 5.78
CA ARG A 101 4.13 -9.45 7.11
C ARG A 101 4.88 -10.76 7.35
N PRO A 102 5.67 -10.89 8.44
CA PRO A 102 6.65 -11.97 8.61
C PRO A 102 6.08 -13.39 8.54
N ASP A 103 4.85 -13.58 8.96
CA ASP A 103 4.16 -14.88 8.91
C ASP A 103 3.75 -15.27 7.47
N LEU A 104 3.65 -14.32 6.55
CA LEU A 104 3.29 -14.57 5.16
C LEU A 104 4.51 -14.85 4.26
N GLY A 105 5.70 -14.40 4.65
CA GLY A 105 6.93 -14.57 3.88
C GLY A 105 7.77 -13.29 3.79
N THR A 106 8.51 -13.16 2.70
CA THR A 106 9.42 -12.05 2.43
C THR A 106 9.12 -11.38 1.09
N MET A 107 9.75 -10.23 0.81
CA MET A 107 9.68 -9.61 -0.53
C MET A 107 10.22 -10.52 -1.64
N LYS A 108 11.18 -11.38 -1.32
CA LYS A 108 11.66 -12.39 -2.27
C LYS A 108 10.58 -13.43 -2.58
N ASP A 109 9.85 -13.88 -1.57
CA ASP A 109 8.73 -14.82 -1.77
C ASP A 109 7.62 -14.22 -2.61
N LEU A 110 7.34 -12.91 -2.43
CA LEU A 110 6.39 -12.17 -3.28
C LEU A 110 6.85 -12.15 -4.74
N ALA A 111 8.11 -11.81 -4.99
CA ALA A 111 8.66 -11.77 -6.35
C ALA A 111 8.63 -13.16 -7.01
N GLU A 112 8.98 -14.22 -6.27
CA GLU A 112 8.91 -15.60 -6.76
C GLU A 112 7.46 -16.05 -7.02
N LEU A 113 6.50 -15.65 -6.18
CA LEU A 113 5.07 -15.92 -6.39
C LEU A 113 4.59 -15.22 -7.67
N ALA A 114 4.93 -13.95 -7.84
CA ALA A 114 4.55 -13.18 -9.02
C ALA A 114 5.16 -13.78 -10.30
N GLU A 115 6.45 -14.15 -10.28
CA GLU A 115 7.09 -14.83 -11.40
C GLU A 115 6.38 -16.13 -11.76
N LYS A 116 6.03 -16.95 -10.75
CA LYS A 116 5.33 -18.21 -10.97
C LYS A 116 3.90 -18.00 -11.51
N CYS A 117 3.19 -16.99 -11.04
CA CYS A 117 1.89 -16.58 -11.60
C CYS A 117 2.04 -16.18 -13.07
N HIS A 118 3.07 -15.41 -13.42
CA HIS A 118 3.32 -14.97 -14.79
C HIS A 118 3.63 -16.13 -15.76
N GLU A 119 4.35 -17.16 -15.30
CA GLU A 119 4.59 -18.38 -16.09
C GLU A 119 3.28 -19.11 -16.47
N GLU A 120 2.23 -18.92 -15.67
CA GLU A 120 0.93 -19.54 -15.86
C GLU A 120 -0.15 -18.56 -16.37
N ASP A 121 0.26 -17.40 -16.91
CA ASP A 121 -0.62 -16.33 -17.40
C ASP A 121 -1.62 -15.79 -16.35
N ILE A 122 -1.23 -15.80 -15.08
CA ILE A 122 -1.99 -15.20 -13.98
C ILE A 122 -1.41 -13.82 -13.69
N ASN A 123 -2.26 -12.78 -13.73
CA ASN A 123 -1.91 -11.44 -13.30
C ASN A 123 -1.99 -11.33 -11.77
N VAL A 124 -1.08 -10.60 -11.16
CA VAL A 124 -1.06 -10.37 -9.71
C VAL A 124 -1.54 -8.95 -9.40
N CYS A 125 -2.60 -8.85 -8.62
CA CYS A 125 -3.14 -7.59 -8.10
C CYS A 125 -2.85 -7.47 -6.61
N MET A 126 -2.58 -6.24 -6.13
CA MET A 126 -2.44 -5.95 -4.71
C MET A 126 -3.16 -4.67 -4.33
N ASP A 127 -3.54 -4.56 -3.05
CA ASP A 127 -3.94 -3.29 -2.45
C ASP A 127 -2.72 -2.45 -2.09
N PHE A 128 -2.76 -1.17 -2.43
CA PHE A 128 -1.76 -0.18 -2.04
C PHE A 128 -2.43 0.96 -1.29
N VAL A 129 -2.20 1.01 0.02
CA VAL A 129 -2.79 2.00 0.91
C VAL A 129 -2.08 3.33 0.74
N MET A 130 -2.73 4.30 0.10
CA MET A 130 -2.18 5.65 -0.10
C MET A 130 -2.72 6.68 0.89
N ASN A 131 -3.88 6.44 1.50
CA ASN A 131 -4.51 7.43 2.36
C ASN A 131 -3.77 7.66 3.67
N HIS A 132 -3.22 6.62 4.30
CA HIS A 132 -2.67 6.65 5.65
C HIS A 132 -1.52 5.67 5.84
N THR A 133 -0.83 5.81 6.97
CA THR A 133 0.08 4.77 7.48
C THR A 133 -0.37 4.32 8.87
N SER A 134 0.14 3.17 9.32
CA SER A 134 0.10 2.81 10.74
C SER A 134 0.84 3.86 11.59
N GLU A 135 0.40 4.05 12.84
CA GLU A 135 1.16 4.80 13.86
C GLU A 135 2.53 4.17 14.18
N ASP A 136 2.73 2.89 13.80
CA ASP A 136 4.00 2.18 13.92
C ASP A 136 4.92 2.36 12.71
N HIS A 137 4.48 3.08 11.67
CA HIS A 137 5.35 3.49 10.56
C HIS A 137 6.45 4.42 11.07
N GLU A 138 7.65 4.31 10.50
CA GLU A 138 8.81 5.13 10.91
C GLU A 138 8.51 6.63 10.90
N TRP A 139 7.76 7.10 9.90
CA TRP A 139 7.37 8.52 9.84
C TRP A 139 6.46 8.93 10.99
N ALA A 140 5.51 8.08 11.35
CA ALA A 140 4.57 8.34 12.44
C ALA A 140 5.29 8.35 13.80
N LYS A 141 6.21 7.42 14.02
CA LYS A 141 7.07 7.40 15.23
C LYS A 141 7.88 8.67 15.37
N ARG A 142 8.51 9.14 14.30
CA ARG A 142 9.29 10.37 14.29
C ARG A 142 8.42 11.62 14.45
N ALA A 143 7.25 11.64 13.81
CA ALA A 143 6.27 12.70 13.99
C ALA A 143 5.77 12.78 15.44
N ARG A 144 5.49 11.63 16.07
CA ARG A 144 5.10 11.52 17.48
C ARG A 144 6.17 12.09 18.43
N ASN A 145 7.44 11.92 18.08
CA ASN A 145 8.57 12.49 18.83
C ASN A 145 8.76 14.01 18.57
N GLY A 146 7.88 14.66 17.82
CA GLY A 146 7.92 16.11 17.59
C GLY A 146 8.88 16.53 16.46
N GLU A 147 9.36 15.62 15.60
CA GLU A 147 10.20 15.97 14.48
C GLU A 147 9.37 16.67 13.38
N GLY A 148 9.51 17.99 13.26
CA GLY A 148 8.68 18.84 12.40
C GLY A 148 8.62 18.42 10.93
N GLU A 149 9.73 17.89 10.37
CA GLU A 149 9.73 17.32 9.02
C GLU A 149 8.73 16.18 8.89
N TYR A 150 8.67 15.27 9.87
CA TYR A 150 7.77 14.12 9.85
C TYR A 150 6.34 14.47 10.26
N MET A 151 6.16 15.44 11.16
CA MET A 151 4.85 15.99 11.47
C MET A 151 4.18 16.60 10.22
N SER A 152 4.95 17.26 9.35
CA SER A 152 4.45 17.83 8.10
C SER A 152 3.94 16.80 7.08
N ARG A 153 4.26 15.52 7.27
CA ARG A 153 3.80 14.40 6.41
C ARG A 153 2.38 13.95 6.72
N TYR A 154 1.83 14.39 7.86
CA TYR A 154 0.48 14.11 8.34
C TYR A 154 -0.28 15.40 8.57
N PHE A 155 -1.57 15.32 8.87
CA PHE A 155 -2.37 16.49 9.27
C PHE A 155 -2.34 16.60 10.79
N PHE A 156 -1.45 17.46 11.30
CA PHE A 156 -1.32 17.80 12.72
C PHE A 156 -1.96 19.14 13.03
N TYR A 157 -2.53 19.25 14.23
CA TYR A 157 -3.19 20.46 14.74
C TYR A 157 -2.79 20.69 16.19
N ASP A 158 -2.46 21.96 16.53
CA ASP A 158 -1.98 22.36 17.86
C ASP A 158 -3.10 22.37 18.91
N ASN A 159 -4.37 22.46 18.47
CA ASN A 159 -5.54 22.50 19.33
C ASN A 159 -6.75 21.86 18.65
N ASN A 160 -7.90 21.84 19.34
CA ASN A 160 -9.12 21.20 18.87
C ASN A 160 -10.01 22.10 17.98
N ASP A 161 -9.64 23.36 17.71
CA ASP A 161 -10.51 24.32 16.99
C ASP A 161 -10.84 23.88 15.55
N VAL A 162 -9.85 23.31 14.87
CA VAL A 162 -10.03 22.78 13.50
C VAL A 162 -10.66 21.39 13.54
N PRO A 163 -10.17 20.44 14.35
CA PRO A 163 -10.84 19.14 14.53
C PRO A 163 -12.34 19.24 14.81
N GLU A 164 -12.78 20.06 15.78
CA GLU A 164 -14.19 20.23 16.10
C GLU A 164 -15.03 20.66 14.89
N LYS A 165 -14.55 21.63 14.10
CA LYS A 165 -15.25 22.08 12.89
C LYS A 165 -15.37 21.00 11.81
N TYR A 166 -14.35 20.13 11.69
CA TYR A 166 -14.38 19.01 10.76
C TYR A 166 -15.39 17.95 11.22
N GLU A 167 -15.45 17.65 12.53
CA GLU A 167 -16.39 16.66 13.08
C GLU A 167 -17.88 17.05 12.88
N GLU A 168 -18.19 18.34 12.71
CA GLU A 168 -19.55 18.81 12.38
C GLU A 168 -20.01 18.40 10.98
N THR A 169 -19.08 18.21 10.03
CA THR A 169 -19.40 18.09 8.60
C THR A 169 -18.80 16.86 7.91
N VAL A 170 -17.72 16.32 8.43
CA VAL A 170 -17.05 15.14 7.85
C VAL A 170 -17.64 13.86 8.42
N PRO A 171 -18.19 12.97 7.59
CA PRO A 171 -18.75 11.71 8.07
C PRO A 171 -17.66 10.82 8.68
N GLN A 172 -18.02 10.11 9.73
CA GLN A 172 -17.15 9.12 10.37
C GLN A 172 -17.28 7.77 9.66
N VAL A 173 -16.15 7.12 9.38
CA VAL A 173 -16.13 5.82 8.72
C VAL A 173 -16.59 4.72 9.68
N PHE A 174 -16.13 4.75 10.93
CA PHE A 174 -16.46 3.76 11.96
C PHE A 174 -17.10 4.40 13.20
N PRO A 175 -18.34 4.95 13.10
CA PRO A 175 -18.93 5.75 14.16
C PRO A 175 -19.17 4.99 15.48
N THR A 176 -19.19 3.66 15.44
CA THR A 176 -19.42 2.79 16.62
C THR A 176 -18.14 2.19 17.20
N THR A 177 -17.16 1.85 16.37
CA THR A 177 -15.93 1.12 16.77
C THR A 177 -14.72 2.02 16.89
N ALA A 178 -14.69 3.12 16.13
CA ALA A 178 -13.62 4.12 16.16
C ALA A 178 -14.23 5.51 15.86
N PRO A 179 -15.00 6.10 16.80
CA PRO A 179 -15.65 7.39 16.59
C PRO A 179 -14.63 8.52 16.51
N GLY A 180 -14.94 9.52 15.67
CA GLY A 180 -14.09 10.68 15.41
C GLY A 180 -13.15 10.49 14.21
N ASN A 181 -12.63 11.64 13.73
CA ASN A 181 -11.69 11.72 12.61
C ASN A 181 -10.32 12.24 13.07
N PHE A 182 -10.13 12.46 14.37
CA PHE A 182 -8.90 13.00 14.95
C PHE A 182 -8.55 12.29 16.24
N THR A 183 -7.26 12.07 16.45
CA THR A 183 -6.71 11.45 17.66
C THR A 183 -5.80 12.43 18.38
N TYR A 184 -6.05 12.67 19.66
CA TYR A 184 -5.16 13.45 20.51
C TYR A 184 -3.96 12.63 20.94
N LEU A 185 -2.76 13.19 20.81
CA LEU A 185 -1.49 12.58 21.18
C LEU A 185 -0.97 13.28 22.45
N PRO A 186 -1.17 12.71 23.63
CA PRO A 186 -0.79 13.35 24.90
C PRO A 186 0.73 13.53 25.03
N GLU A 187 1.53 12.72 24.37
CA GLU A 187 2.99 12.77 24.41
C GLU A 187 3.58 14.03 23.75
N ASN A 188 2.88 14.64 22.81
CA ASN A 188 3.33 15.89 22.16
C ASN A 188 2.30 17.01 22.16
N GLY A 189 1.09 16.76 22.69
CA GLY A 189 0.06 17.76 22.86
C GLY A 189 -0.68 18.19 21.58
N HIS A 190 -0.61 17.37 20.51
CA HIS A 190 -1.22 17.66 19.23
C HIS A 190 -2.36 16.70 18.91
N TYR A 191 -3.23 17.12 17.97
CA TYR A 191 -4.20 16.26 17.31
C TYR A 191 -3.65 15.82 15.95
N VAL A 192 -3.84 14.57 15.58
CA VAL A 192 -3.53 14.05 14.24
C VAL A 192 -4.81 13.53 13.59
N MET A 193 -4.96 13.74 12.28
CA MET A 193 -6.10 13.23 11.52
C MET A 193 -6.02 11.71 11.38
N THR A 194 -7.13 11.04 11.72
CA THR A 194 -7.26 9.57 11.72
C THR A 194 -8.66 9.19 11.22
N THR A 195 -8.85 9.25 9.90
CA THR A 195 -10.16 9.02 9.25
C THR A 195 -10.73 7.62 9.54
N PHE A 196 -9.87 6.63 9.74
CA PHE A 196 -10.26 5.24 10.02
C PHE A 196 -10.09 4.91 11.51
N TYR A 197 -9.09 4.11 11.86
CA TYR A 197 -8.79 3.83 13.27
C TYR A 197 -7.78 4.83 13.84
N PRO A 198 -7.77 5.06 15.16
CA PRO A 198 -6.81 5.97 15.82
C PRO A 198 -5.33 5.68 15.55
N TYR A 199 -5.02 4.45 15.17
CA TYR A 199 -3.67 4.00 14.81
C TYR A 199 -3.35 4.12 13.30
N GLN A 200 -4.25 4.73 12.49
CA GLN A 200 -4.09 4.97 11.04
C GLN A 200 -4.07 6.47 10.81
N TRP A 201 -2.88 7.02 10.55
CA TRP A 201 -2.66 8.47 10.44
C TRP A 201 -2.70 8.92 8.98
N ASP A 202 -3.59 9.86 8.69
CA ASP A 202 -3.82 10.38 7.33
C ASP A 202 -2.64 11.16 6.78
N LEU A 203 -2.19 10.80 5.58
CA LEU A 203 -1.05 11.38 4.89
C LEU A 203 -1.39 12.74 4.27
N ASN A 204 -0.52 13.71 4.48
CA ASN A 204 -0.65 15.06 3.94
C ASN A 204 0.01 15.19 2.55
N TYR A 205 -0.73 14.92 1.50
CA TYR A 205 -0.26 15.05 0.11
C TYR A 205 -0.06 16.50 -0.37
N ARG A 206 -0.35 17.52 0.46
CA ARG A 206 0.12 18.89 0.21
C ARG A 206 1.63 19.01 0.35
N ASN A 207 2.25 18.06 1.06
CA ASN A 207 3.69 17.91 1.13
C ASN A 207 4.16 17.03 -0.05
N PRO A 208 4.87 17.58 -1.07
CA PRO A 208 5.29 16.82 -2.25
C PRO A 208 6.25 15.67 -1.92
N ARG A 209 6.95 15.73 -0.79
CA ARG A 209 7.80 14.63 -0.32
C ARG A 209 7.00 13.38 0.00
N VAL A 210 5.80 13.53 0.58
CA VAL A 210 4.88 12.42 0.84
C VAL A 210 4.52 11.72 -0.47
N PHE A 211 4.12 12.49 -1.47
CA PHE A 211 3.80 11.95 -2.79
C PHE A 211 4.99 11.18 -3.39
N ASN A 212 6.18 11.80 -3.42
CA ASN A 212 7.36 11.19 -4.00
C ASN A 212 7.73 9.88 -3.31
N GLU A 213 7.78 9.86 -1.99
CA GLU A 213 8.17 8.66 -1.25
C GLU A 213 7.12 7.54 -1.35
N MET A 214 5.82 7.87 -1.39
CA MET A 214 4.78 6.89 -1.66
C MET A 214 4.89 6.33 -3.09
N MET A 215 5.19 7.18 -4.08
CA MET A 215 5.47 6.71 -5.45
C MET A 215 6.71 5.82 -5.53
N TYR A 216 7.75 6.08 -4.71
CA TYR A 216 8.92 5.18 -4.67
C TYR A 216 8.56 3.80 -4.10
N ASN A 217 7.68 3.74 -3.11
CA ASN A 217 7.15 2.46 -2.60
C ASN A 217 6.30 1.74 -3.65
N PHE A 218 5.44 2.48 -4.36
CA PHE A 218 4.65 1.95 -5.47
C PHE A 218 5.53 1.32 -6.56
N LEU A 219 6.56 2.06 -7.03
CA LEU A 219 7.49 1.58 -8.05
C LEU A 219 8.33 0.40 -7.57
N TYR A 220 8.73 0.39 -6.30
CA TYR A 220 9.43 -0.73 -5.70
C TYR A 220 8.57 -2.01 -5.73
N LEU A 221 7.29 -1.91 -5.33
CA LEU A 221 6.37 -3.05 -5.31
C LEU A 221 6.02 -3.55 -6.72
N THR A 222 5.82 -2.65 -7.68
CA THR A 222 5.59 -3.06 -9.08
C THR A 222 6.81 -3.78 -9.67
N ASN A 223 8.03 -3.44 -9.21
CA ASN A 223 9.25 -4.16 -9.59
C ASN A 223 9.37 -5.56 -8.95
N GLN A 224 8.53 -5.90 -7.96
CA GLN A 224 8.40 -7.27 -7.47
C GLN A 224 7.49 -8.14 -8.35
N GLY A 225 6.92 -7.60 -9.43
CA GLY A 225 6.07 -8.34 -10.36
C GLY A 225 4.57 -8.10 -10.19
N ILE A 226 4.18 -7.09 -9.43
CA ILE A 226 2.77 -6.69 -9.33
C ILE A 226 2.32 -6.08 -10.67
N ASP A 227 1.22 -6.61 -11.20
CA ASP A 227 0.65 -6.24 -12.49
C ASP A 227 -0.43 -5.17 -12.37
N ILE A 228 -1.25 -5.26 -11.34
CA ILE A 228 -2.38 -4.39 -11.08
C ILE A 228 -2.28 -3.89 -9.63
N VAL A 229 -2.46 -2.60 -9.44
CA VAL A 229 -2.49 -2.00 -8.11
C VAL A 229 -3.86 -1.39 -7.88
N ARG A 230 -4.58 -1.89 -6.87
CA ARG A 230 -5.77 -1.23 -6.35
C ARG A 230 -5.30 -0.16 -5.36
N ILE A 231 -5.51 1.08 -5.70
CA ILE A 231 -5.22 2.20 -4.79
C ILE A 231 -6.39 2.34 -3.82
N ASP A 232 -6.08 2.19 -2.56
CA ASP A 232 -7.03 2.29 -1.46
C ASP A 232 -6.87 3.63 -0.75
#